data_d19a04e2d60698cbe2ef5b192d4523d3
#
_entry.id   d19a04e2d60698cbe2ef5b192d4523d3
#
_cell.length_a   1.000
_cell.length_b   1.000
_cell.length_c   1.000
_cell.angle_alpha   90.00
_cell.angle_beta   90.00
_cell.angle_gamma   90.00
#
_symmetry.space_group_name_H-M   'P 1'
#
loop_
_entity.id
_entity.type
_entity.pdbx_description
1 polymer ?
#
loop_
_entity_poly.entity_id
_entity_poly.type
_entity_poly.pdbx_seq_one_letter_code
_entity_poly.pdbx_strand_id
1 'polypeptide(L)'
;MTPTHNFAFCVATSISFSCLLTAAELPKHIAHEAMWQDRGNISALNLTYGQGGEQHQPSGPFTFVKEDSSGTSPKFEIVDQQGTRWKAKVGEEARAETAAAHLLWAAGYFTDEDYYVAELTVANLPKLARGNQMVTAGGVVHGVRLERHMSGQEKGGTWTWARNPLQGTKEFAGLRVMMALMNNWDLKTINNVIYKTGKEKGLTYAVSDLGATFGKTGNPLVRSKSNLKDYQSTKFIQHVRQEDVDFHLNSRPFFLTVFDLPNYITRTRMQGVVKHVSRAHAGWLGGLLGGLSHEQIRDCFRSAGYSDVEVEGFAVAVEGRIAELTKL
;
A
#
# COMPACT_ATOMS: atom_id res chain seq x y z
N MET A 1 -88.95 8.52 -19.98
CA MET A 1 -88.11 9.41 -19.14
C MET A 1 -86.79 8.68 -18.82
N THR A 2 -85.75 8.89 -19.56
CA THR A 2 -84.44 8.26 -19.36
C THR A 2 -83.47 9.34 -19.03
N PRO A 3 -82.64 9.21 -17.99
CA PRO A 3 -81.57 10.17 -17.71
C PRO A 3 -80.29 9.70 -18.41
N THR A 4 -79.70 10.65 -19.10
CA THR A 4 -78.44 10.57 -19.78
C THR A 4 -77.29 10.70 -18.74
N HIS A 5 -76.36 9.71 -18.74
CA HIS A 5 -75.11 9.81 -18.00
C HIS A 5 -74.01 10.43 -18.85
N ASN A 6 -73.51 11.56 -18.41
CA ASN A 6 -72.27 12.15 -18.94
C ASN A 6 -71.04 11.49 -18.30
N PHE A 7 -70.20 10.84 -19.12
CA PHE A 7 -68.86 10.41 -18.73
C PHE A 7 -67.85 11.52 -19.02
N ALA A 8 -67.24 12.07 -17.99
CA ALA A 8 -66.11 12.97 -18.13
C ALA A 8 -64.81 12.13 -18.16
N PHE A 9 -64.06 12.24 -19.24
CA PHE A 9 -62.73 11.67 -19.40
C PHE A 9 -61.70 12.65 -18.77
N CYS A 10 -61.06 12.24 -17.65
CA CYS A 10 -59.89 12.90 -17.12
C CYS A 10 -58.66 12.31 -17.80
N VAL A 11 -58.00 13.14 -18.66
CA VAL A 11 -56.66 12.80 -19.19
C VAL A 11 -55.63 13.25 -18.16
N ALA A 12 -55.00 12.30 -17.52
CA ALA A 12 -53.84 12.54 -16.63
C ALA A 12 -52.56 12.58 -17.46
N THR A 13 -52.03 13.78 -17.65
CA THR A 13 -50.74 14.01 -18.28
C THR A 13 -49.63 13.75 -17.23
N SER A 14 -48.97 12.61 -17.35
CA SER A 14 -47.78 12.30 -16.54
C SER A 14 -46.54 13.04 -17.10
N ILE A 15 -46.10 14.07 -16.41
CA ILE A 15 -44.84 14.75 -16.70
C ILE A 15 -43.73 13.96 -16.02
N SER A 16 -43.00 13.16 -16.80
CA SER A 16 -41.78 12.50 -16.34
C SER A 16 -40.65 13.50 -16.29
N PHE A 17 -40.28 13.93 -15.09
CA PHE A 17 -39.09 14.71 -14.85
C PHE A 17 -37.87 13.75 -14.83
N SER A 18 -37.21 13.58 -15.97
CA SER A 18 -35.91 12.92 -16.04
C SER A 18 -34.84 13.83 -15.44
N CYS A 19 -34.52 13.62 -14.20
CA CYS A 19 -33.35 14.26 -13.54
C CYS A 19 -32.09 13.61 -14.11
N LEU A 20 -31.49 14.20 -15.14
CA LEU A 20 -30.15 13.89 -15.59
C LEU A 20 -29.18 14.39 -14.52
N LEU A 21 -28.82 13.51 -13.58
CA LEU A 21 -27.64 13.70 -12.75
C LEU A 21 -26.40 13.58 -13.66
N THR A 22 -25.96 14.70 -14.19
CA THR A 22 -24.61 14.81 -14.74
C THR A 22 -23.64 14.56 -13.57
N ALA A 23 -23.01 13.40 -13.57
CA ALA A 23 -21.84 13.18 -12.72
C ALA A 23 -20.83 14.26 -13.11
N ALA A 24 -20.61 15.22 -12.23
CA ALA A 24 -19.55 16.21 -12.39
C ALA A 24 -18.24 15.42 -12.45
N GLU A 25 -17.63 15.32 -13.63
CA GLU A 25 -16.27 14.80 -13.74
C GLU A 25 -15.37 15.71 -12.92
N LEU A 26 -14.81 15.17 -11.82
CA LEU A 26 -13.75 15.84 -11.09
C LEU A 26 -12.61 16.16 -12.08
N PRO A 27 -12.01 17.34 -12.02
CA PRO A 27 -10.94 17.71 -12.93
C PRO A 27 -9.84 16.65 -12.89
N LYS A 28 -9.55 16.01 -14.01
CA LYS A 28 -8.56 14.92 -14.14
C LYS A 28 -7.18 15.27 -13.54
N HIS A 29 -6.84 16.54 -13.50
CA HIS A 29 -5.57 17.04 -12.97
C HIS A 29 -5.44 16.88 -11.45
N ILE A 30 -6.50 17.05 -10.68
CA ILE A 30 -6.46 16.90 -9.19
C ILE A 30 -6.32 15.43 -8.78
N ALA A 31 -6.88 14.50 -9.54
CA ALA A 31 -6.78 13.06 -9.27
C ALA A 31 -5.35 12.53 -9.41
N HIS A 32 -4.59 13.01 -10.38
CA HIS A 32 -3.19 12.58 -10.61
C HIS A 32 -2.24 13.01 -9.49
N GLU A 33 -2.40 14.22 -8.98
CA GLU A 33 -1.56 14.75 -7.89
C GLU A 33 -1.88 14.13 -6.53
N ALA A 34 -3.09 13.59 -6.36
CA ALA A 34 -3.57 13.12 -5.07
C ALA A 34 -3.13 11.69 -4.69
N MET A 35 -2.79 10.81 -5.64
CA MET A 35 -2.39 9.42 -5.36
C MET A 35 -1.08 9.04 -6.02
N TRP A 36 -0.78 9.62 -7.15
CA TRP A 36 0.32 9.26 -8.02
C TRP A 36 0.97 10.51 -8.61
N GLN A 37 2.26 10.42 -8.84
CA GLN A 37 3.07 11.47 -9.48
C GLN A 37 3.99 10.81 -10.50
N ASP A 38 4.08 11.41 -11.69
CA ASP A 38 5.09 11.01 -12.67
C ASP A 38 6.48 11.32 -12.12
N ARG A 39 7.30 10.30 -11.97
CA ARG A 39 8.70 10.42 -11.53
C ARG A 39 9.66 10.69 -12.70
N GLY A 40 9.13 10.82 -13.91
CA GLY A 40 9.94 10.99 -15.11
C GLY A 40 10.68 9.70 -15.48
N ASN A 41 11.98 9.79 -15.70
CA ASN A 41 12.79 8.64 -16.08
C ASN A 41 12.99 7.68 -14.90
N ILE A 42 12.21 6.61 -14.85
CA ILE A 42 12.26 5.61 -13.79
C ILE A 42 13.66 4.95 -13.67
N SER A 43 14.40 4.81 -14.79
CA SER A 43 15.74 4.22 -14.77
C SER A 43 16.80 5.10 -14.09
N ALA A 44 16.49 6.38 -13.82
CA ALA A 44 17.36 7.29 -13.10
C ALA A 44 17.05 7.37 -11.60
N LEU A 45 16.00 6.71 -11.11
CA LEU A 45 15.61 6.76 -9.70
C LEU A 45 16.58 5.97 -8.82
N ASN A 46 16.89 6.52 -7.65
CA ASN A 46 17.65 5.83 -6.61
C ASN A 46 16.69 5.14 -5.63
N LEU A 47 16.54 3.82 -5.77
CA LEU A 47 15.62 3.03 -4.96
C LEU A 47 16.18 2.66 -3.58
N THR A 48 17.45 2.97 -3.30
CA THR A 48 18.06 2.75 -1.97
C THR A 48 17.39 3.58 -0.88
N TYR A 49 16.93 4.79 -1.22
CA TYR A 49 16.41 5.74 -0.24
C TYR A 49 14.89 6.00 -0.34
N GLY A 50 14.26 5.58 -1.42
CA GLY A 50 12.82 5.76 -1.63
C GLY A 50 12.34 7.21 -1.58
N GLN A 51 11.17 7.44 -1.00
CA GLN A 51 10.48 8.74 -0.93
C GLN A 51 11.32 9.83 -0.24
N GLY A 52 12.07 9.50 0.79
CA GLY A 52 12.82 10.48 1.59
C GLY A 52 14.13 10.90 0.95
N GLY A 53 14.68 10.12 0.01
CA GLY A 53 15.99 10.36 -0.57
C GLY A 53 17.13 10.23 0.44
N GLU A 54 18.35 10.46 -0.01
CA GLU A 54 19.57 10.39 0.81
C GLU A 54 19.59 11.46 1.91
N GLN A 55 19.06 12.63 1.62
CA GLN A 55 19.09 13.80 2.52
C GLN A 55 18.24 13.64 3.79
N HIS A 56 17.29 12.72 3.81
CA HIS A 56 16.42 12.48 4.97
C HIS A 56 16.77 11.21 5.72
N GLN A 57 17.93 10.61 5.46
CA GLN A 57 18.36 9.43 6.20
C GLN A 57 18.41 9.72 7.72
N PRO A 58 18.01 8.73 8.55
CA PRO A 58 18.09 8.88 10.00
C PRO A 58 19.54 9.03 10.46
N SER A 59 19.81 10.00 11.32
CA SER A 59 21.12 10.29 11.87
C SER A 59 21.06 10.44 13.38
N GLY A 60 21.70 9.50 14.10
CA GLY A 60 21.76 9.54 15.57
C GLY A 60 22.63 10.68 16.14
N PRO A 61 22.66 10.82 17.48
CA PRO A 61 22.03 9.94 18.49
C PRO A 61 20.51 10.08 18.56
N PHE A 62 19.85 8.97 18.97
CA PHE A 62 18.41 8.92 19.13
C PHE A 62 18.00 8.85 20.58
N THR A 63 16.90 9.51 20.95
CA THR A 63 16.32 9.49 22.27
C THR A 63 14.89 8.99 22.21
N PHE A 64 14.52 8.11 23.14
CA PHE A 64 13.17 7.59 23.27
C PHE A 64 12.18 8.70 23.66
N VAL A 65 10.99 8.67 23.04
CA VAL A 65 9.90 9.60 23.35
C VAL A 65 8.75 8.87 24.03
N LYS A 66 8.18 7.85 23.37
CA LYS A 66 7.06 7.06 23.91
C LYS A 66 6.90 5.75 23.15
N GLU A 67 6.30 4.75 23.80
CA GLU A 67 5.83 3.54 23.12
C GLU A 67 4.46 3.78 22.46
N ASP A 68 4.29 3.26 21.25
CA ASP A 68 3.00 3.27 20.55
C ASP A 68 2.34 1.90 20.69
N SER A 69 1.28 1.82 21.50
CA SER A 69 0.54 0.58 21.76
C SER A 69 -0.51 0.26 20.71
N SER A 70 -0.74 1.13 19.72
CA SER A 70 -1.74 0.91 18.68
C SER A 70 -1.35 -0.23 17.72
N GLY A 71 -2.34 -0.93 17.16
CA GLY A 71 -2.13 -2.05 16.22
C GLY A 71 -1.41 -3.26 16.85
N THR A 72 -0.90 -4.16 16.02
CA THR A 72 -0.29 -5.43 16.46
C THR A 72 1.23 -5.43 16.49
N SER A 73 1.89 -4.67 15.62
CA SER A 73 3.35 -4.64 15.50
C SER A 73 3.98 -3.76 16.57
N PRO A 74 5.09 -4.20 17.20
CA PRO A 74 5.81 -3.40 18.18
C PRO A 74 6.38 -2.14 17.56
N LYS A 75 6.13 -0.99 18.19
CA LYS A 75 6.59 0.32 17.69
C LYS A 75 6.67 1.36 18.80
N PHE A 76 7.56 2.32 18.60
CA PHE A 76 7.80 3.43 19.52
C PHE A 76 8.25 4.66 18.74
N GLU A 77 8.14 5.83 19.35
CA GLU A 77 8.63 7.11 18.82
C GLU A 77 9.99 7.46 19.41
N ILE A 78 10.86 7.98 18.56
CA ILE A 78 12.18 8.51 18.92
C ILE A 78 12.39 9.87 18.28
N VAL A 79 13.36 10.62 18.77
CA VAL A 79 13.82 11.87 18.19
C VAL A 79 15.32 11.81 17.97
N ASP A 80 15.79 12.32 16.81
CA ASP A 80 17.21 12.45 16.50
C ASP A 80 17.82 13.76 17.04
N GLN A 81 19.11 13.94 16.83
CA GLN A 81 19.82 15.14 17.29
C GLN A 81 19.32 16.43 16.62
N GLN A 82 18.75 16.36 15.43
CA GLN A 82 18.20 17.50 14.70
C GLN A 82 16.76 17.82 15.11
N GLY A 83 16.19 17.06 16.05
CA GLY A 83 14.80 17.20 16.49
C GLY A 83 13.79 16.56 15.57
N THR A 84 14.22 15.79 14.56
CA THR A 84 13.32 15.03 13.70
C THR A 84 12.70 13.87 14.48
N ARG A 85 11.40 13.74 14.41
CA ARG A 85 10.70 12.60 15.02
C ARG A 85 10.61 11.44 14.04
N TRP A 86 10.77 10.25 14.58
CA TRP A 86 10.72 9.00 13.86
C TRP A 86 9.80 8.01 14.58
N LYS A 87 9.00 7.27 13.81
CA LYS A 87 8.31 6.09 14.31
C LYS A 87 9.16 4.86 14.00
N ALA A 88 9.67 4.23 15.03
CA ALA A 88 10.42 3.00 14.96
C ALA A 88 9.48 1.79 15.04
N LYS A 89 9.46 0.94 14.01
CA LYS A 89 8.74 -0.35 13.97
C LYS A 89 9.76 -1.47 13.93
N VAL A 90 9.60 -2.48 14.79
CA VAL A 90 10.54 -3.60 14.88
C VAL A 90 9.88 -4.94 14.53
N GLY A 91 10.69 -5.92 14.14
CA GLY A 91 10.23 -7.26 13.80
C GLY A 91 10.11 -7.52 12.30
N GLU A 92 9.40 -8.59 11.93
CA GLU A 92 9.36 -9.13 10.56
C GLU A 92 8.85 -8.12 9.50
N GLU A 93 8.00 -7.18 9.92
CA GLU A 93 7.43 -6.18 9.01
C GLU A 93 8.43 -5.10 8.59
N ALA A 94 9.45 -4.83 9.40
CA ALA A 94 10.38 -3.73 9.15
C ALA A 94 11.07 -3.81 7.78
N ARG A 95 11.56 -4.99 7.41
CA ARG A 95 12.20 -5.25 6.11
C ARG A 95 11.20 -5.17 4.96
N ALA A 96 10.07 -5.88 5.10
CA ALA A 96 9.05 -5.95 4.06
C ALA A 96 8.48 -4.57 3.73
N GLU A 97 8.20 -3.76 4.75
CA GLU A 97 7.60 -2.44 4.60
C GLU A 97 8.55 -1.47 3.92
N THR A 98 9.84 -1.45 4.31
CA THR A 98 10.85 -0.61 3.67
C THR A 98 11.01 -0.93 2.19
N ALA A 99 11.20 -2.22 1.83
CA ALA A 99 11.35 -2.61 0.43
C ALA A 99 10.09 -2.30 -0.40
N ALA A 100 8.90 -2.54 0.18
CA ALA A 100 7.63 -2.25 -0.48
C ALA A 100 7.40 -0.75 -0.69
N ALA A 101 7.74 0.10 0.30
CA ALA A 101 7.63 1.55 0.18
C ALA A 101 8.54 2.09 -0.94
N HIS A 102 9.78 1.62 -1.04
CA HIS A 102 10.71 2.02 -2.09
C HIS A 102 10.24 1.61 -3.49
N LEU A 103 9.76 0.38 -3.65
CA LEU A 103 9.25 -0.11 -4.92
C LEU A 103 7.95 0.61 -5.33
N LEU A 104 7.06 0.87 -4.37
CA LEU A 104 5.81 1.59 -4.60
C LEU A 104 6.06 3.05 -4.97
N TRP A 105 7.03 3.70 -4.32
CA TRP A 105 7.48 5.04 -4.65
C TRP A 105 8.06 5.11 -6.07
N ALA A 106 8.89 4.15 -6.47
CA ALA A 106 9.44 4.08 -7.82
C ALA A 106 8.34 3.99 -8.89
N ALA A 107 7.23 3.29 -8.59
CA ALA A 107 6.06 3.23 -9.46
C ALA A 107 5.22 4.53 -9.47
N GLY A 108 5.64 5.59 -8.78
CA GLY A 108 5.02 6.92 -8.78
C GLY A 108 4.05 7.18 -7.63
N TYR A 109 3.76 6.20 -6.78
CA TYR A 109 2.81 6.36 -5.67
C TYR A 109 3.45 7.07 -4.48
N PHE A 110 2.62 7.77 -3.70
CA PHE A 110 3.05 8.37 -2.45
C PHE A 110 3.14 7.30 -1.37
N THR A 111 4.25 7.32 -0.63
CA THR A 111 4.55 6.42 0.49
C THR A 111 5.04 7.22 1.69
N ASP A 112 5.15 6.56 2.84
CA ASP A 112 5.89 7.12 3.97
C ASP A 112 7.41 7.14 3.64
N GLU A 113 8.17 8.01 4.31
CA GLU A 113 9.63 8.06 4.20
C GLU A 113 10.22 7.00 5.15
N ASP A 114 10.47 5.82 4.62
CA ASP A 114 10.89 4.64 5.36
C ASP A 114 12.37 4.31 5.15
N TYR A 115 13.07 4.06 6.24
CA TYR A 115 14.47 3.62 6.23
C TYR A 115 14.66 2.43 7.16
N TYR A 116 15.39 1.43 6.71
CA TYR A 116 15.75 0.30 7.54
C TYR A 116 17.13 0.52 8.18
N VAL A 117 17.22 0.22 9.47
CA VAL A 117 18.47 0.28 10.25
C VAL A 117 18.67 -1.07 10.93
N ALA A 118 19.78 -1.72 10.64
CA ALA A 118 20.09 -3.04 11.19
C ALA A 118 20.23 -3.01 12.72
N GLU A 119 20.91 -1.98 13.24
CA GLU A 119 21.11 -1.72 14.66
C GLU A 119 20.92 -0.25 14.97
N LEU A 120 20.13 0.05 15.98
CA LEU A 120 19.77 1.39 16.42
C LEU A 120 19.97 1.54 17.92
N THR A 121 20.87 2.43 18.35
CA THR A 121 21.02 2.76 19.77
C THR A 121 20.08 3.89 20.15
N VAL A 122 19.24 3.66 21.17
CA VAL A 122 18.24 4.62 21.65
C VAL A 122 18.49 4.93 23.13
N ALA A 123 18.82 6.19 23.41
CA ALA A 123 18.98 6.67 24.78
C ALA A 123 17.64 6.66 25.53
N ASN A 124 17.68 6.35 26.80
CA ASN A 124 16.51 6.33 27.70
C ASN A 124 15.40 5.36 27.27
N LEU A 125 15.72 4.32 26.51
CA LEU A 125 14.76 3.31 26.10
C LEU A 125 14.34 2.47 27.32
N PRO A 126 13.05 2.51 27.73
CA PRO A 126 12.55 1.67 28.81
C PRO A 126 12.39 0.22 28.35
N LYS A 127 12.06 -0.67 29.26
CA LYS A 127 11.59 -2.00 28.89
C LYS A 127 10.28 -1.87 28.11
N LEU A 128 10.30 -2.27 26.86
CA LEU A 128 9.12 -2.19 25.99
C LEU A 128 8.09 -3.26 26.39
N ALA A 129 6.81 -2.90 26.32
CA ALA A 129 5.71 -3.84 26.51
C ALA A 129 5.66 -4.89 25.41
N ARG A 130 6.02 -4.49 24.16
CA ARG A 130 6.07 -5.35 22.98
C ARG A 130 7.38 -5.16 22.23
N GLY A 131 7.95 -6.28 21.69
CA GLY A 131 9.20 -6.23 20.93
C GLY A 131 10.46 -6.13 21.79
N ASN A 132 10.36 -6.28 23.12
CA ASN A 132 11.52 -6.19 24.00
C ASN A 132 12.59 -7.26 23.71
N GLN A 133 12.23 -8.38 23.10
CA GLN A 133 13.16 -9.40 22.61
C GLN A 133 14.09 -8.91 21.49
N MET A 134 13.76 -7.79 20.85
CA MET A 134 14.58 -7.14 19.83
C MET A 134 15.53 -6.09 20.43
N VAL A 135 15.50 -5.90 21.75
CA VAL A 135 16.32 -4.93 22.47
C VAL A 135 17.41 -5.67 23.27
N THR A 136 18.65 -5.25 23.09
CA THR A 136 19.80 -5.72 23.87
C THR A 136 20.30 -4.68 24.85
N ALA A 137 21.32 -5.02 25.65
CA ALA A 137 21.89 -4.11 26.64
C ALA A 137 22.31 -2.78 26.02
N GLY A 138 22.17 -1.69 26.78
CA GLY A 138 22.53 -0.34 26.33
C GLY A 138 21.49 0.31 25.41
N GLY A 139 20.27 -0.24 25.27
CA GLY A 139 19.21 0.32 24.43
C GLY A 139 19.44 0.11 22.92
N VAL A 140 20.18 -0.95 22.56
CA VAL A 140 20.40 -1.34 21.17
C VAL A 140 19.20 -2.15 20.68
N VAL A 141 18.57 -1.67 19.61
CA VAL A 141 17.40 -2.28 18.96
C VAL A 141 17.80 -2.82 17.60
N HIS A 142 17.41 -4.05 17.30
CA HIS A 142 17.81 -4.75 16.08
C HIS A 142 16.64 -4.80 15.06
N GLY A 143 16.97 -4.59 13.79
CA GLY A 143 16.01 -4.73 12.69
C GLY A 143 14.87 -3.72 12.74
N VAL A 144 15.18 -2.45 12.61
CA VAL A 144 14.25 -1.33 12.82
C VAL A 144 13.91 -0.64 11.50
N ARG A 145 12.61 -0.46 11.21
CA ARG A 145 12.16 0.50 10.22
C ARG A 145 11.89 1.84 10.92
N LEU A 146 12.46 2.90 10.39
CA LEU A 146 12.24 4.27 10.81
C LEU A 146 11.38 5.00 9.77
N GLU A 147 10.16 5.38 10.17
CA GLU A 147 9.25 6.25 9.41
C GLU A 147 9.43 7.68 9.88
N ARG A 148 9.80 8.58 8.95
CA ARG A 148 10.02 9.98 9.28
C ARG A 148 8.70 10.72 9.46
N HIS A 149 8.56 11.47 10.54
CA HIS A 149 7.46 12.42 10.69
C HIS A 149 7.71 13.66 9.83
N MET A 150 6.89 13.84 8.80
CA MET A 150 7.00 15.00 7.93
C MET A 150 6.33 16.22 8.56
N SER A 151 7.11 17.29 8.74
CA SER A 151 6.61 18.56 9.25
C SER A 151 5.56 19.17 8.32
N GLY A 152 4.43 19.61 8.85
CA GLY A 152 3.35 20.20 8.07
C GLY A 152 2.43 19.21 7.33
N GLN A 153 2.66 17.90 7.49
CA GLN A 153 1.77 16.86 7.02
C GLN A 153 0.84 16.41 8.16
N GLU A 154 -0.47 16.47 7.93
CA GLU A 154 -1.48 16.02 8.88
C GLU A 154 -2.25 14.82 8.33
N LYS A 155 -2.53 13.83 9.19
CA LYS A 155 -3.44 12.73 8.82
C LYS A 155 -4.87 13.28 8.74
N GLY A 156 -5.44 13.28 7.54
CA GLY A 156 -6.77 13.79 7.24
C GLY A 156 -7.89 12.74 7.29
N GLY A 157 -7.52 11.47 7.45
CA GLY A 157 -8.47 10.35 7.49
C GLY A 157 -7.96 9.11 6.76
N THR A 158 -8.88 8.20 6.47
CA THR A 158 -8.62 6.97 5.70
C THR A 158 -9.47 6.95 4.44
N TRP A 159 -9.04 6.18 3.43
CA TRP A 159 -9.79 5.94 2.20
C TRP A 159 -10.04 4.44 1.99
N THR A 160 -11.05 4.09 1.21
CA THR A 160 -11.41 2.69 0.97
C THR A 160 -11.14 2.27 -0.46
N TRP A 161 -10.77 1.01 -0.66
CA TRP A 161 -10.57 0.43 -1.98
C TRP A 161 -11.84 0.45 -2.85
N ALA A 162 -13.02 0.35 -2.24
CA ALA A 162 -14.30 0.30 -2.93
C ALA A 162 -14.87 1.70 -3.25
N ARG A 163 -14.50 2.71 -2.48
CA ARG A 163 -15.04 4.08 -2.62
C ARG A 163 -13.93 5.09 -2.37
N ASN A 164 -13.43 5.69 -3.44
CA ASN A 164 -12.49 6.79 -3.39
C ASN A 164 -12.64 7.61 -4.68
N PRO A 165 -12.18 8.87 -4.72
CA PRO A 165 -12.37 9.76 -5.87
C PRO A 165 -11.58 9.34 -7.11
N LEU A 166 -10.66 8.35 -7.00
CA LEU A 166 -9.73 7.93 -8.05
C LEU A 166 -10.20 6.67 -8.78
N GLN A 167 -11.42 6.20 -8.48
CA GLN A 167 -12.02 5.04 -9.17
C GLN A 167 -12.03 5.25 -10.69
N GLY A 168 -11.67 4.20 -11.43
CA GLY A 168 -11.64 4.22 -12.89
C GLY A 168 -10.35 4.78 -13.49
N THR A 169 -9.46 5.41 -12.72
CA THR A 169 -8.18 5.91 -13.24
C THR A 169 -7.17 4.77 -13.41
N LYS A 170 -6.22 4.93 -14.35
CA LYS A 170 -5.13 3.96 -14.55
C LYS A 170 -4.19 3.90 -13.35
N GLU A 171 -4.02 5.01 -12.65
CA GLU A 171 -3.18 5.11 -11.45
C GLU A 171 -3.78 4.30 -10.29
N PHE A 172 -5.09 4.40 -10.06
CA PHE A 172 -5.74 3.58 -9.04
C PHE A 172 -5.73 2.08 -9.42
N ALA A 173 -5.97 1.77 -10.69
CA ALA A 173 -5.84 0.39 -11.19
C ALA A 173 -4.42 -0.14 -11.01
N GLY A 174 -3.40 0.66 -11.33
CA GLY A 174 -1.99 0.34 -11.11
C GLY A 174 -1.66 0.12 -9.63
N LEU A 175 -2.20 0.93 -8.70
CA LEU A 175 -2.02 0.68 -7.26
C LEU A 175 -2.55 -0.69 -6.83
N ARG A 176 -3.71 -1.09 -7.35
CA ARG A 176 -4.28 -2.43 -7.10
C ARG A 176 -3.36 -3.54 -7.61
N VAL A 177 -2.74 -3.34 -8.78
CA VAL A 177 -1.74 -4.26 -9.35
C VAL A 177 -0.48 -4.29 -8.49
N MET A 178 0.02 -3.14 -8.01
CA MET A 178 1.17 -3.08 -7.10
C MET A 178 0.93 -3.88 -5.83
N MET A 179 -0.27 -3.82 -5.26
CA MET A 179 -0.62 -4.64 -4.08
C MET A 179 -0.50 -6.14 -4.38
N ALA A 180 -0.95 -6.57 -5.58
CA ALA A 180 -0.79 -7.97 -6.01
C ALA A 180 0.66 -8.32 -6.33
N LEU A 181 1.42 -7.41 -6.97
CA LEU A 181 2.82 -7.60 -7.32
C LEU A 181 3.67 -7.86 -6.08
N MET A 182 3.47 -7.08 -5.04
CA MET A 182 4.16 -7.26 -3.75
C MET A 182 3.52 -8.34 -2.87
N ASN A 183 2.41 -8.92 -3.31
CA ASN A 183 1.56 -9.83 -2.54
C ASN A 183 1.17 -9.26 -1.16
N ASN A 184 0.72 -8.00 -1.13
CA ASN A 184 0.19 -7.38 0.08
C ASN A 184 -1.17 -7.96 0.41
N TRP A 185 -1.23 -8.84 1.39
CA TRP A 185 -2.46 -9.56 1.75
C TRP A 185 -3.29 -8.87 2.86
N ASP A 186 -2.88 -7.70 3.38
CA ASP A 186 -3.62 -6.98 4.43
C ASP A 186 -4.15 -5.61 3.93
N LEU A 187 -5.07 -5.65 2.98
CA LEU A 187 -5.67 -4.46 2.33
C LEU A 187 -6.84 -3.87 3.15
N LYS A 188 -6.66 -3.69 4.46
CA LYS A 188 -7.66 -3.05 5.31
C LYS A 188 -7.70 -1.53 5.07
N THR A 189 -8.89 -0.95 5.23
CA THR A 189 -9.08 0.50 5.13
C THR A 189 -8.20 1.28 6.11
N ILE A 190 -7.92 0.74 7.29
CA ILE A 190 -7.08 1.39 8.30
C ILE A 190 -5.62 1.52 7.87
N ASN A 191 -5.18 0.73 6.88
CA ASN A 191 -3.85 0.77 6.31
C ASN A 191 -3.73 1.83 5.20
N ASN A 192 -4.82 2.51 4.87
CA ASN A 192 -4.88 3.57 3.87
C ASN A 192 -5.00 4.93 4.56
N VAL A 193 -4.25 5.91 4.11
CA VAL A 193 -4.20 7.22 4.73
C VAL A 193 -4.44 8.33 3.72
N ILE A 194 -5.11 9.40 4.17
CA ILE A 194 -5.18 10.67 3.46
C ILE A 194 -4.32 11.65 4.24
N TYR A 195 -3.30 12.19 3.60
CA TYR A 195 -2.50 13.27 4.15
C TYR A 195 -2.99 14.62 3.63
N LYS A 196 -2.99 15.62 4.48
CA LYS A 196 -3.19 17.02 4.14
C LYS A 196 -1.83 17.70 4.15
N THR A 197 -1.43 18.28 3.03
CA THR A 197 -0.10 18.84 2.87
C THR A 197 -0.19 20.32 2.44
N GLY A 198 0.60 21.17 3.09
CA GLY A 198 0.70 22.59 2.77
C GLY A 198 -0.48 23.46 3.19
N LYS A 199 -0.37 24.78 2.94
CA LYS A 199 -1.38 25.78 3.33
C LYS A 199 -2.69 25.62 2.54
N GLU A 200 -2.63 25.18 1.30
CA GLU A 200 -3.80 24.94 0.44
C GLU A 200 -4.42 23.56 0.67
N LYS A 201 -3.85 22.77 1.60
CA LYS A 201 -4.35 21.45 2.04
C LYS A 201 -4.66 20.48 0.88
N GLY A 202 -3.72 20.34 -0.04
CA GLY A 202 -3.78 19.25 -1.02
C GLY A 202 -3.97 17.91 -0.32
N LEU A 203 -4.80 17.03 -0.88
CA LEU A 203 -5.06 15.70 -0.33
C LEU A 203 -4.20 14.68 -1.04
N THR A 204 -3.33 13.99 -0.29
CA THR A 204 -2.50 12.89 -0.81
C THR A 204 -3.03 11.57 -0.27
N TYR A 205 -3.38 10.67 -1.18
CA TYR A 205 -3.88 9.32 -0.88
C TYR A 205 -2.73 8.34 -0.94
N ALA A 206 -2.43 7.69 0.19
CA ALA A 206 -1.33 6.73 0.29
C ALA A 206 -1.76 5.43 0.96
N VAL A 207 -0.98 4.38 0.78
CA VAL A 207 -1.01 3.15 1.58
C VAL A 207 0.15 3.23 2.56
N SER A 208 -0.13 3.31 3.86
CA SER A 208 0.86 3.56 4.90
C SER A 208 1.31 2.30 5.66
N ASP A 209 0.62 1.17 5.51
CA ASP A 209 1.04 -0.11 6.11
C ASP A 209 1.26 -1.15 5.01
N LEU A 210 2.51 -1.32 4.66
CA LEU A 210 2.99 -2.26 3.64
C LEU A 210 3.68 -3.49 4.25
N GLY A 211 3.61 -3.66 5.58
CA GLY A 211 4.32 -4.71 6.29
C GLY A 211 3.85 -6.13 5.98
N ALA A 212 2.66 -6.31 5.39
CA ALA A 212 2.12 -7.60 5.01
C ALA A 212 2.49 -8.02 3.56
N THR A 213 3.71 -7.70 3.12
CA THR A 213 4.21 -7.94 1.76
C THR A 213 5.28 -9.04 1.72
N PHE A 214 5.63 -9.46 0.49
CA PHE A 214 6.71 -10.39 0.17
C PHE A 214 6.67 -11.71 0.97
N GLY A 215 5.47 -12.26 1.09
CA GLY A 215 5.21 -13.53 1.74
C GLY A 215 3.92 -14.13 1.20
N LYS A 216 3.26 -14.96 1.99
CA LYS A 216 1.93 -15.49 1.67
C LYS A 216 1.07 -15.70 2.90
N THR A 217 -0.25 -15.77 2.68
CA THR A 217 -1.23 -16.29 3.65
C THR A 217 -2.20 -17.22 2.93
N GLY A 218 -3.08 -17.88 3.61
CA GLY A 218 -4.11 -18.72 2.97
C GLY A 218 -4.42 -19.99 3.77
N ASN A 219 -3.59 -20.25 4.75
CA ASN A 219 -3.74 -21.31 5.71
C ASN A 219 -3.45 -20.70 7.09
N PRO A 220 -4.15 -21.14 8.19
CA PRO A 220 -3.91 -20.60 9.53
C PRO A 220 -2.49 -20.76 10.03
N LEU A 221 -1.80 -21.77 9.51
CA LEU A 221 -0.43 -22.10 9.87
C LEU A 221 0.61 -21.39 8.99
N VAL A 222 0.18 -20.72 7.92
CA VAL A 222 1.08 -20.05 6.96
C VAL A 222 0.64 -18.59 6.83
N ARG A 223 1.27 -17.76 7.61
CA ARG A 223 1.19 -16.30 7.57
C ARG A 223 2.60 -15.78 7.56
N SER A 224 3.17 -15.63 6.38
CA SER A 224 4.53 -15.13 6.26
C SER A 224 4.56 -13.73 5.67
N LYS A 225 5.54 -12.97 6.10
CA LYS A 225 5.92 -11.65 5.61
C LYS A 225 7.42 -11.72 5.36
N SER A 226 7.91 -10.98 4.39
CA SER A 226 9.37 -10.96 4.17
C SER A 226 9.98 -12.37 4.00
N ASN A 227 9.28 -13.27 3.33
CA ASN A 227 9.69 -14.67 3.14
C ASN A 227 9.82 -15.01 1.66
N LEU A 228 11.04 -15.14 1.17
CA LEU A 228 11.35 -15.35 -0.24
C LEU A 228 10.69 -16.61 -0.79
N LYS A 229 10.84 -17.75 -0.11
CA LYS A 229 10.31 -19.04 -0.56
C LYS A 229 8.78 -18.98 -0.71
N ASP A 230 8.12 -18.38 0.24
CA ASP A 230 6.68 -18.22 0.23
C ASP A 230 6.24 -17.26 -0.87
N TYR A 231 6.91 -16.12 -1.03
CA TYR A 231 6.63 -15.16 -2.10
C TYR A 231 6.78 -15.78 -3.49
N GLN A 232 7.86 -16.49 -3.73
CA GLN A 232 8.10 -17.21 -5.01
C GLN A 232 7.06 -18.30 -5.28
N SER A 233 6.51 -18.92 -4.23
CA SER A 233 5.47 -19.95 -4.37
C SER A 233 4.09 -19.40 -4.74
N THR A 234 3.89 -18.08 -4.72
CA THR A 234 2.59 -17.45 -5.02
C THR A 234 2.45 -17.15 -6.51
N LYS A 235 1.29 -17.49 -7.07
CA LYS A 235 0.93 -17.10 -8.42
C LYS A 235 0.62 -15.58 -8.45
N PHE A 236 0.98 -14.90 -9.53
CA PHE A 236 0.73 -13.46 -9.68
C PHE A 236 -0.53 -13.18 -10.51
N ILE A 237 -0.56 -13.58 -11.79
CA ILE A 237 -1.74 -13.46 -12.64
C ILE A 237 -2.58 -14.74 -12.50
N GLN A 238 -3.88 -14.57 -12.23
CA GLN A 238 -4.81 -15.69 -12.09
C GLN A 238 -5.58 -15.96 -13.38
N HIS A 239 -6.19 -14.93 -13.96
CA HIS A 239 -6.96 -15.03 -15.20
C HIS A 239 -6.74 -13.78 -16.05
N VAL A 240 -6.56 -13.96 -17.34
CA VAL A 240 -6.51 -12.89 -18.34
C VAL A 240 -7.73 -13.04 -19.23
N ARG A 241 -8.53 -11.94 -19.36
CA ARG A 241 -9.66 -11.82 -20.28
C ARG A 241 -9.35 -10.74 -21.32
N GLN A 242 -10.24 -10.54 -22.25
CA GLN A 242 -10.05 -9.54 -23.29
C GLN A 242 -9.89 -8.13 -22.70
N GLU A 243 -10.74 -7.74 -21.75
CA GLU A 243 -10.81 -6.38 -21.19
C GLU A 243 -10.17 -6.26 -19.81
N ASP A 244 -10.08 -7.34 -19.04
CA ASP A 244 -9.62 -7.31 -17.65
C ASP A 244 -8.71 -8.48 -17.26
N VAL A 245 -8.06 -8.29 -16.13
CA VAL A 245 -7.15 -9.27 -15.51
C VAL A 245 -7.53 -9.46 -14.05
N ASP A 246 -7.56 -10.71 -13.61
CA ASP A 246 -7.60 -11.07 -12.20
C ASP A 246 -6.20 -11.40 -11.71
N PHE A 247 -5.75 -10.66 -10.72
CA PHE A 247 -4.52 -10.99 -10.02
C PHE A 247 -4.78 -11.91 -8.83
N HIS A 248 -3.76 -12.66 -8.44
CA HIS A 248 -3.84 -13.51 -7.27
C HIS A 248 -3.45 -12.73 -6.02
N LEU A 249 -4.31 -12.78 -5.01
CA LEU A 249 -4.01 -12.30 -3.67
C LEU A 249 -4.67 -13.26 -2.68
N ASN A 250 -3.87 -14.08 -2.02
CA ASN A 250 -4.40 -15.03 -1.06
C ASN A 250 -4.43 -14.37 0.34
N SER A 251 -5.57 -13.78 0.68
CA SER A 251 -5.76 -13.06 1.95
C SER A 251 -6.62 -13.84 2.96
N ARG A 252 -7.20 -14.98 2.57
CA ARG A 252 -8.15 -15.71 3.43
C ARG A 252 -7.81 -17.20 3.59
N PRO A 253 -7.63 -17.67 4.83
CA PRO A 253 -7.64 -19.10 5.13
C PRO A 253 -9.06 -19.68 5.01
N PHE A 254 -9.17 -20.86 4.41
CA PHE A 254 -10.47 -21.55 4.21
C PHE A 254 -11.25 -21.78 5.50
N PHE A 255 -10.59 -22.11 6.59
CA PHE A 255 -11.23 -22.40 7.89
C PHE A 255 -11.98 -21.21 8.49
N LEU A 256 -11.69 -19.96 8.09
CA LEU A 256 -12.43 -18.79 8.57
C LEU A 256 -13.89 -18.79 8.13
N THR A 257 -14.25 -19.56 7.10
CA THR A 257 -15.66 -19.74 6.70
C THR A 257 -16.51 -20.36 7.81
N VAL A 258 -15.90 -21.19 8.65
CA VAL A 258 -16.60 -21.94 9.70
C VAL A 258 -16.50 -21.24 11.06
N PHE A 259 -15.34 -20.64 11.36
CA PHE A 259 -15.03 -20.17 12.72
C PHE A 259 -15.10 -18.65 12.90
N ASP A 260 -15.01 -17.85 11.82
CA ASP A 260 -15.01 -16.39 11.91
C ASP A 260 -15.56 -15.76 10.62
N LEU A 261 -16.87 -15.78 10.46
CA LEU A 261 -17.56 -15.26 9.28
C LEU A 261 -17.30 -13.76 9.01
N PRO A 262 -17.30 -12.85 10.00
CA PRO A 262 -16.99 -11.44 9.77
C PRO A 262 -15.58 -11.23 9.20
N ASN A 263 -14.58 -11.92 9.71
CA ASN A 263 -13.22 -11.87 9.21
C ASN A 263 -13.11 -12.48 7.80
N TYR A 264 -13.83 -13.58 7.53
CA TYR A 264 -13.93 -14.16 6.20
C TYR A 264 -14.48 -13.18 5.16
N ILE A 265 -15.57 -12.47 5.49
CA ILE A 265 -16.17 -11.44 4.61
C ILE A 265 -15.19 -10.31 4.34
N THR A 266 -14.51 -9.81 5.39
CA THR A 266 -13.51 -8.76 5.27
C THR A 266 -12.38 -9.19 4.32
N ARG A 267 -11.85 -10.39 4.50
CA ARG A 267 -10.76 -10.92 3.66
C ARG A 267 -11.21 -11.23 2.23
N THR A 268 -12.47 -11.63 2.03
CA THR A 268 -13.04 -11.78 0.68
C THR A 268 -13.08 -10.44 -0.07
N ARG A 269 -13.44 -9.35 0.63
CA ARG A 269 -13.41 -8.00 0.06
C ARG A 269 -12.00 -7.57 -0.32
N MET A 270 -10.98 -7.91 0.50
CA MET A 270 -9.58 -7.63 0.18
C MET A 270 -9.13 -8.36 -1.08
N GLN A 271 -9.51 -9.63 -1.27
CA GLN A 271 -9.21 -10.36 -2.51
C GLN A 271 -9.89 -9.72 -3.73
N GLY A 272 -11.09 -9.16 -3.56
CA GLY A 272 -11.80 -8.43 -4.60
C GLY A 272 -11.08 -7.19 -5.10
N VAL A 273 -10.20 -6.60 -4.28
CA VAL A 273 -9.43 -5.40 -4.66
C VAL A 273 -8.60 -5.64 -5.93
N VAL A 274 -8.05 -6.82 -6.12
CA VAL A 274 -7.15 -7.14 -7.24
C VAL A 274 -7.84 -7.92 -8.38
N LYS A 275 -9.20 -7.94 -8.40
CA LYS A 275 -10.00 -8.61 -9.44
C LYS A 275 -10.55 -7.59 -10.43
N HIS A 276 -10.77 -8.03 -11.67
CA HIS A 276 -11.33 -7.21 -12.75
C HIS A 276 -10.56 -5.87 -12.91
N VAL A 277 -9.24 -5.93 -12.94
CA VAL A 277 -8.40 -4.78 -13.25
C VAL A 277 -8.35 -4.64 -14.76
N SER A 278 -8.60 -3.42 -15.29
CA SER A 278 -8.47 -3.17 -16.72
C SER A 278 -7.11 -3.65 -17.26
N ARG A 279 -7.14 -4.48 -18.31
CA ARG A 279 -5.95 -5.03 -18.95
C ARG A 279 -5.03 -3.92 -19.47
N ALA A 280 -5.61 -2.88 -20.08
CA ALA A 280 -4.86 -1.72 -20.57
C ALA A 280 -4.16 -0.96 -19.41
N HIS A 281 -4.83 -0.82 -18.26
CA HIS A 281 -4.22 -0.16 -17.09
C HIS A 281 -3.14 -1.03 -16.43
N ALA A 282 -3.31 -2.34 -16.40
CA ALA A 282 -2.27 -3.25 -15.92
C ALA A 282 -1.04 -3.25 -16.83
N GLY A 283 -1.24 -3.26 -18.16
CA GLY A 283 -0.18 -3.11 -19.16
C GLY A 283 0.55 -1.77 -19.07
N TRP A 284 -0.19 -0.67 -18.81
CA TRP A 284 0.43 0.64 -18.54
C TRP A 284 1.42 0.58 -17.37
N LEU A 285 1.04 -0.04 -16.25
CA LEU A 285 1.95 -0.21 -15.11
C LEU A 285 3.13 -1.11 -15.48
N GLY A 286 2.89 -2.18 -16.24
CA GLY A 286 3.94 -3.06 -16.75
C GLY A 286 4.96 -2.32 -17.59
N GLY A 287 4.52 -1.44 -18.50
CA GLY A 287 5.39 -0.58 -19.28
C GLY A 287 6.22 0.40 -18.42
N LEU A 288 5.60 0.97 -17.39
CA LEU A 288 6.29 1.86 -16.45
C LEU A 288 7.38 1.08 -15.69
N LEU A 289 7.02 -0.01 -15.02
CA LEU A 289 7.95 -0.81 -14.21
C LEU A 289 9.02 -1.52 -15.03
N GLY A 290 8.76 -1.81 -16.30
CA GLY A 290 9.73 -2.39 -17.24
C GLY A 290 10.95 -1.50 -17.49
N GLY A 291 10.90 -0.22 -17.12
CA GLY A 291 12.05 0.69 -17.14
C GLY A 291 13.00 0.55 -15.93
N LEU A 292 12.63 -0.23 -14.89
CA LEU A 292 13.53 -0.52 -13.78
C LEU A 292 14.62 -1.52 -14.18
N SER A 293 15.85 -1.23 -13.80
CA SER A 293 16.94 -2.18 -13.93
C SER A 293 16.93 -3.22 -12.81
N HIS A 294 17.55 -4.36 -13.06
CA HIS A 294 17.77 -5.41 -12.05
C HIS A 294 18.42 -4.83 -10.77
N GLU A 295 19.46 -4.00 -10.93
CA GLU A 295 20.16 -3.42 -9.78
C GLU A 295 19.28 -2.47 -8.96
N GLN A 296 18.43 -1.67 -9.61
CA GLN A 296 17.47 -0.82 -8.88
C GLN A 296 16.50 -1.66 -8.04
N ILE A 297 16.01 -2.79 -8.57
CA ILE A 297 15.11 -3.67 -7.80
C ILE A 297 15.89 -4.31 -6.64
N ARG A 298 17.15 -4.73 -6.86
CA ARG A 298 18.03 -5.22 -5.78
C ARG A 298 18.23 -4.18 -4.69
N ASP A 299 18.39 -2.91 -5.04
CA ASP A 299 18.59 -1.82 -4.09
C ASP A 299 17.41 -1.65 -3.13
N CYS A 300 16.16 -1.87 -3.57
CA CYS A 300 15.00 -1.89 -2.66
C CYS A 300 15.16 -2.91 -1.53
N PHE A 301 15.64 -4.11 -1.85
CA PHE A 301 15.79 -5.18 -0.87
C PHE A 301 17.10 -5.05 -0.07
N ARG A 302 18.18 -4.65 -0.70
CA ARG A 302 19.47 -4.41 -0.03
C ARG A 302 19.33 -3.33 1.05
N SER A 303 18.69 -2.21 0.72
CA SER A 303 18.45 -1.10 1.65
C SER A 303 17.51 -1.48 2.79
N ALA A 304 16.69 -2.49 2.61
CA ALA A 304 15.82 -3.07 3.65
C ALA A 304 16.51 -4.15 4.51
N GLY A 305 17.82 -4.38 4.34
CA GLY A 305 18.61 -5.28 5.17
C GLY A 305 18.41 -6.77 4.85
N TYR A 306 18.04 -7.11 3.62
CA TYR A 306 18.02 -8.50 3.18
C TYR A 306 19.44 -9.01 2.87
N SER A 307 19.67 -10.31 3.07
CA SER A 307 20.93 -10.94 2.66
C SER A 307 21.06 -10.98 1.14
N ASP A 308 22.28 -11.10 0.62
CA ASP A 308 22.54 -11.12 -0.83
C ASP A 308 21.72 -12.19 -1.57
N VAL A 309 21.55 -13.37 -0.96
CA VAL A 309 20.73 -14.46 -1.52
C VAL A 309 19.25 -14.07 -1.57
N GLU A 310 18.73 -13.41 -0.53
CA GLU A 310 17.36 -12.91 -0.50
C GLU A 310 17.16 -11.77 -1.49
N VAL A 311 18.10 -10.81 -1.55
CA VAL A 311 18.10 -9.68 -2.48
C VAL A 311 17.96 -10.18 -3.91
N GLU A 312 18.82 -11.09 -4.32
CA GLU A 312 18.80 -11.68 -5.65
C GLU A 312 17.47 -12.44 -5.92
N GLY A 313 17.06 -13.27 -4.97
CA GLY A 313 15.84 -14.06 -5.11
C GLY A 313 14.57 -13.22 -5.20
N PHE A 314 14.45 -12.13 -4.42
CA PHE A 314 13.32 -11.20 -4.51
C PHE A 314 13.38 -10.38 -5.80
N ALA A 315 14.56 -9.90 -6.21
CA ALA A 315 14.70 -9.14 -7.45
C ALA A 315 14.25 -9.95 -8.65
N VAL A 316 14.73 -11.16 -8.80
CA VAL A 316 14.31 -12.09 -9.89
C VAL A 316 12.81 -12.35 -9.85
N ALA A 317 12.22 -12.54 -8.66
CA ALA A 317 10.78 -12.79 -8.53
C ALA A 317 9.93 -11.56 -8.90
N VAL A 318 10.37 -10.35 -8.53
CA VAL A 318 9.71 -9.09 -8.90
C VAL A 318 9.81 -8.85 -10.40
N GLU A 319 10.99 -9.01 -11.00
CA GLU A 319 11.18 -8.90 -12.45
C GLU A 319 10.32 -9.90 -13.24
N GLY A 320 10.22 -11.13 -12.76
CA GLY A 320 9.33 -12.12 -13.36
C GLY A 320 7.88 -11.65 -13.44
N ARG A 321 7.37 -11.02 -12.37
CA ARG A 321 6.02 -10.45 -12.32
C ARG A 321 5.88 -9.20 -13.20
N ILE A 322 6.90 -8.35 -13.26
CA ILE A 322 6.93 -7.20 -14.18
C ILE A 322 6.87 -7.71 -15.64
N ALA A 323 7.64 -8.75 -15.97
CA ALA A 323 7.62 -9.36 -17.29
C ALA A 323 6.27 -10.03 -17.65
N GLU A 324 5.50 -10.50 -16.65
CA GLU A 324 4.11 -10.93 -16.88
C GLU A 324 3.19 -9.76 -17.23
N LEU A 325 3.37 -8.59 -16.58
CA LEU A 325 2.58 -7.37 -16.83
C LEU A 325 2.87 -6.79 -18.22
N THR A 326 4.12 -6.78 -18.67
CA THR A 326 4.50 -6.24 -19.98
C THR A 326 3.94 -7.04 -21.16
N LYS A 327 3.43 -8.24 -20.92
CA LYS A 327 2.79 -9.10 -21.94
C LYS A 327 1.27 -8.92 -22.01
N LEU A 328 0.70 -8.11 -21.15
CA LEU A 328 -0.75 -7.83 -21.14
C LEU A 328 -1.13 -6.81 -22.22
#